data_eac7b9e56d17181ce10afbbffc95889e
#
_entry.id   eac7b9e56d17181ce10afbbffc95889e
#
_cell.length_a   1.000
_cell.length_b   1.000
_cell.length_c   1.000
_cell.angle_alpha   90.00
_cell.angle_beta   90.00
_cell.angle_gamma   90.00
#
_symmetry.space_group_name_H-M   'P 1'
#
loop_
_entity.id
_entity.type
_entity.pdbx_description
1 polymer ?
#
loop_
_entity_poly.entity_id
_entity_poly.type
_entity_poly.pdbx_seq_one_letter_code
_entity_poly.pdbx_strand_id
1 'polypeptide(L)'
;MKPKYKRVLLKLSGESLAGEMKHGIDFETVLKICKPIKECVDAGVEVGIVVGGGNFWRGRSSGEMDRTRADHMGMLATTINALGVCDALEQLGVNVRVQTAIAMHQIAEPYIRNKAVLHLQKGRVVVFGCGT
;
A
#
# COMPACT_ATOMS: atom_id res chain seq x y z
N MET A 1 9.67 13.69 18.23
CA MET A 1 10.47 13.38 17.03
C MET A 1 10.66 14.62 16.17
N LYS A 2 11.86 14.84 15.69
CA LYS A 2 12.14 15.90 14.74
C LYS A 2 12.41 15.26 13.38
N PRO A 3 11.42 15.23 12.47
CA PRO A 3 11.61 14.52 11.21
C PRO A 3 12.63 15.21 10.31
N LYS A 4 13.46 14.41 9.67
CA LYS A 4 14.46 14.88 8.72
C LYS A 4 13.84 15.22 7.36
N TYR A 5 12.79 14.51 6.97
CA TYR A 5 12.12 14.69 5.70
C TYR A 5 10.69 15.16 5.91
N LYS A 6 10.22 16.00 5.00
CA LYS A 6 8.86 16.53 5.04
C LYS A 6 7.86 15.58 4.39
N ARG A 7 8.29 14.89 3.36
CA ARG A 7 7.46 13.95 2.60
C ARG A 7 8.28 12.73 2.21
N VAL A 8 7.73 11.55 2.41
CA VAL A 8 8.40 10.29 2.08
C VAL A 8 7.48 9.37 1.30
N LEU A 9 8.08 8.55 0.45
CA LEU A 9 7.40 7.46 -0.22
C LEU A 9 8.01 6.17 0.29
N LEU A 10 7.20 5.35 0.96
CA LEU A 10 7.65 4.08 1.50
C LEU A 10 7.27 2.95 0.56
N LYS A 11 8.17 2.01 0.36
CA LYS A 11 7.86 0.80 -0.37
C LYS A 11 7.79 -0.37 0.61
N LEU A 12 6.64 -1.03 0.68
CA LEU A 12 6.45 -2.22 1.50
C LEU A 12 6.40 -3.44 0.58
N SER A 13 7.23 -4.43 0.84
CA SER A 13 7.17 -5.67 0.07
C SER A 13 5.92 -6.45 0.47
N GLY A 14 5.32 -7.16 -0.49
CA GLY A 14 4.18 -8.03 -0.17
C GLY A 14 4.55 -9.10 0.84
N GLU A 15 5.76 -9.65 0.71
CA GLU A 15 6.24 -10.69 1.61
C GLU A 15 6.29 -10.24 3.06
N SER A 16 6.62 -8.98 3.33
CA SER A 16 6.67 -8.46 4.69
C SER A 16 5.30 -8.44 5.36
N LEU A 17 4.21 -8.38 4.58
CA LEU A 17 2.85 -8.36 5.10
C LEU A 17 2.34 -9.74 5.51
N ALA A 18 2.99 -10.80 5.03
CA ALA A 18 2.62 -12.18 5.35
C ALA A 18 3.18 -12.65 6.69
N GLY A 19 4.20 -11.97 7.21
CA GLY A 19 4.87 -12.40 8.42
C GLY A 19 5.46 -13.80 8.27
N GLU A 20 5.28 -14.63 9.28
CA GLU A 20 5.78 -16.02 9.26
C GLU A 20 4.96 -16.95 8.36
N MET A 21 3.77 -16.54 7.96
CA MET A 21 2.89 -17.35 7.11
C MET A 21 3.41 -17.54 5.70
N LYS A 22 4.28 -16.65 5.22
CA LYS A 22 4.88 -16.62 3.87
C LYS A 22 3.90 -16.30 2.75
N HIS A 23 2.62 -16.51 2.94
CA HIS A 23 1.56 -16.24 1.96
C HIS A 23 0.43 -15.45 2.63
N GLY A 24 -0.28 -14.66 1.84
CA GLY A 24 -1.42 -13.90 2.33
C GLY A 24 -1.01 -12.75 3.22
N ILE A 25 -1.92 -12.32 4.07
CA ILE A 25 -1.72 -11.20 5.00
C ILE A 25 -1.86 -11.70 6.43
N ASP A 26 -0.87 -11.35 7.27
CA ASP A 26 -0.99 -11.51 8.70
C ASP A 26 -1.30 -10.13 9.30
N PHE A 27 -2.53 -9.94 9.75
CA PHE A 27 -3.01 -8.62 10.18
C PHE A 27 -2.24 -8.08 11.40
N GLU A 28 -1.81 -8.93 12.31
CA GLU A 28 -0.97 -8.48 13.43
C GLU A 28 0.36 -7.92 12.94
N THR A 29 0.97 -8.58 11.95
CA THR A 29 2.21 -8.12 11.34
C THR A 29 2.00 -6.77 10.66
N VAL A 30 0.90 -6.61 9.92
CA VAL A 30 0.61 -5.34 9.24
C VAL A 30 0.43 -4.22 10.26
N LEU A 31 -0.27 -4.47 11.35
CA LEU A 31 -0.42 -3.48 12.41
C LEU A 31 0.93 -3.06 13.00
N LYS A 32 1.83 -4.02 13.23
CA LYS A 32 3.18 -3.72 13.73
C LYS A 32 3.98 -2.87 12.75
N ILE A 33 3.86 -3.15 11.46
CA ILE A 33 4.53 -2.35 10.42
C ILE A 33 3.96 -0.93 10.38
N CYS A 34 2.66 -0.78 10.60
CA CYS A 34 1.99 0.51 10.49
C CYS A 34 2.21 1.42 11.69
N LYS A 35 2.58 0.89 12.85
CA LYS A 35 2.82 1.73 14.05
C LYS A 35 3.90 2.79 13.84
N PRO A 36 5.10 2.46 13.34
CA PRO A 36 6.09 3.49 13.04
C PRO A 36 5.61 4.49 11.98
N ILE A 37 4.80 4.04 11.03
CA ILE A 37 4.24 4.94 10.01
C ILE A 37 3.34 5.97 10.67
N LYS A 38 2.47 5.52 11.60
CA LYS A 38 1.63 6.44 12.38
C LYS A 38 2.47 7.46 13.14
N GLU A 39 3.56 7.03 13.76
CA GLU A 39 4.45 7.94 14.48
C GLU A 39 5.00 9.05 13.57
N CYS A 40 5.38 8.68 12.34
CA CYS A 40 5.84 9.66 11.36
C CYS A 40 4.74 10.64 10.97
N VAL A 41 3.53 10.14 10.74
CA VAL A 41 2.38 11.00 10.40
C VAL A 41 2.08 11.95 11.55
N ASP A 42 2.08 11.46 12.77
CA ASP A 42 1.83 12.28 13.96
C ASP A 42 2.90 13.35 14.14
N ALA A 43 4.11 13.09 13.68
CA ALA A 43 5.22 14.06 13.71
C ALA A 43 5.16 15.08 12.56
N GLY A 44 4.15 15.01 11.70
CA GLY A 44 3.94 15.96 10.60
C GLY A 44 4.56 15.54 9.27
N VAL A 45 5.06 14.31 9.14
CA VAL A 45 5.59 13.80 7.87
C VAL A 45 4.43 13.40 6.96
N GLU A 46 4.47 13.82 5.70
CA GLU A 46 3.53 13.37 4.68
C GLU A 46 4.01 12.03 4.13
N VAL A 47 3.16 11.02 4.14
CA VAL A 47 3.55 9.64 3.81
C VAL A 47 2.71 9.08 2.67
N GLY A 48 3.37 8.67 1.59
CA GLY A 48 2.79 7.83 0.55
C GLY A 48 3.38 6.43 0.68
N ILE A 49 2.59 5.41 0.35
CA ILE A 49 3.01 4.01 0.47
C ILE A 49 2.75 3.27 -0.83
N VAL A 50 3.76 2.58 -1.33
CA VAL A 50 3.64 1.65 -2.46
C VAL A 50 3.81 0.25 -1.91
N VAL A 51 2.96 -0.68 -2.30
CA VAL A 51 2.99 -2.06 -1.81
C VAL A 51 3.27 -3.03 -2.93
N GLY A 52 4.05 -4.06 -2.66
CA GLY A 52 4.23 -5.19 -3.58
C GLY A 52 3.12 -6.22 -3.42
N GLY A 53 3.13 -7.23 -4.26
CA GLY A 53 2.12 -8.30 -4.28
C GLY A 53 2.66 -9.70 -4.12
N GLY A 54 3.95 -9.85 -3.79
CA GLY A 54 4.64 -11.14 -3.79
C GLY A 54 4.15 -12.17 -2.77
N ASN A 55 3.33 -11.75 -1.81
CA ASN A 55 2.69 -12.66 -0.85
C ASN A 55 1.49 -13.39 -1.44
N PHE A 56 0.96 -12.93 -2.58
CA PHE A 56 -0.15 -13.56 -3.28
C PHE A 56 0.22 -14.08 -4.65
N TRP A 57 1.09 -13.36 -5.38
CA TRP A 57 1.35 -13.68 -6.77
C TRP A 57 2.75 -13.30 -7.20
N ARG A 58 3.42 -14.23 -7.90
CA ARG A 58 4.71 -13.99 -8.55
C ARG A 58 4.63 -14.45 -9.99
N GLY A 59 4.51 -13.49 -10.91
CA GLY A 59 4.36 -13.76 -12.33
C GLY A 59 5.46 -14.61 -12.95
N ARG A 60 6.69 -14.51 -12.43
CA ARG A 60 7.85 -15.27 -12.95
C ARG A 60 7.73 -16.78 -12.78
N SER A 61 6.99 -17.24 -11.77
CA SER A 61 6.88 -18.66 -11.49
C SER A 61 5.76 -19.34 -12.25
N SER A 62 5.00 -18.62 -13.06
CA SER A 62 3.83 -19.17 -13.74
C SER A 62 4.13 -19.78 -15.11
N GLY A 63 5.39 -19.70 -15.58
CA GLY A 63 5.89 -20.43 -16.75
C GLY A 63 5.12 -20.19 -18.03
N GLU A 64 3.99 -20.86 -18.18
CA GLU A 64 3.23 -20.90 -19.44
C GLU A 64 2.11 -19.86 -19.52
N MET A 65 1.88 -19.09 -18.48
CA MET A 65 0.81 -18.11 -18.46
C MET A 65 1.14 -16.90 -19.34
N ASP A 66 0.12 -16.35 -20.00
CA ASP A 66 0.23 -15.11 -20.72
C ASP A 66 0.78 -14.00 -19.80
N ARG A 67 1.83 -13.33 -20.26
CA ARG A 67 2.56 -12.35 -19.45
C ARG A 67 1.68 -11.16 -19.05
N THR A 68 0.88 -10.65 -19.98
CA THR A 68 -0.01 -9.51 -19.69
C THR A 68 -1.02 -9.87 -18.62
N ARG A 69 -1.58 -11.06 -18.70
CA ARG A 69 -2.54 -11.52 -17.69
C ARG A 69 -1.88 -11.74 -16.33
N ALA A 70 -0.67 -12.30 -16.33
CA ALA A 70 0.11 -12.47 -15.11
C ALA A 70 0.41 -11.11 -14.45
N ASP A 71 0.75 -10.10 -15.26
CA ASP A 71 0.99 -8.75 -14.75
C ASP A 71 -0.28 -8.15 -14.14
N HIS A 72 -1.43 -8.35 -14.77
CA HIS A 72 -2.71 -7.88 -14.21
C HIS A 72 -3.02 -8.57 -12.88
N MET A 73 -2.72 -9.85 -12.76
CA MET A 73 -2.90 -10.56 -11.48
C MET A 73 -1.99 -9.98 -10.40
N GLY A 74 -0.75 -9.64 -10.76
CA GLY A 74 0.16 -8.97 -9.84
C GLY A 74 -0.35 -7.60 -9.40
N MET A 75 -0.93 -6.84 -10.34
CA MET A 75 -1.53 -5.54 -10.01
C MET A 75 -2.68 -5.69 -9.03
N LEU A 76 -3.53 -6.70 -9.20
CA LEU A 76 -4.62 -6.98 -8.28
C LEU A 76 -4.11 -7.44 -6.91
N ALA A 77 -3.03 -8.20 -6.88
CA ALA A 77 -2.39 -8.62 -5.63
C ALA A 77 -1.92 -7.41 -4.82
N THR A 78 -1.32 -6.41 -5.49
CA THR A 78 -0.93 -5.18 -4.79
C THR A 78 -2.13 -4.42 -4.26
N THR A 79 -3.26 -4.48 -4.95
CA THR A 79 -4.48 -3.81 -4.51
C THR A 79 -5.03 -4.45 -3.22
N ILE A 80 -5.00 -5.78 -3.13
CA ILE A 80 -5.38 -6.47 -1.90
C ILE A 80 -4.53 -5.96 -0.74
N ASN A 81 -3.22 -5.89 -0.94
CA ASN A 81 -2.30 -5.42 0.10
C ASN A 81 -2.53 -3.96 0.46
N ALA A 82 -2.81 -3.12 -0.53
CA ALA A 82 -3.10 -1.71 -0.29
C ALA A 82 -4.33 -1.53 0.61
N LEU A 83 -5.37 -2.32 0.37
CA LEU A 83 -6.58 -2.29 1.20
C LEU A 83 -6.28 -2.76 2.63
N GLY A 84 -5.44 -3.80 2.77
CA GLY A 84 -5.04 -4.30 4.09
C GLY A 84 -4.23 -3.28 4.90
N VAL A 85 -3.30 -2.61 4.25
CA VAL A 85 -2.50 -1.55 4.89
C VAL A 85 -3.40 -0.37 5.26
N CYS A 86 -4.31 0.01 4.38
CA CYS A 86 -5.28 1.08 4.65
C CYS A 86 -6.09 0.77 5.90
N ASP A 87 -6.65 -0.44 5.98
CA ASP A 87 -7.45 -0.85 7.13
C ASP A 87 -6.63 -0.80 8.43
N ALA A 88 -5.41 -1.30 8.40
CA ALA A 88 -4.55 -1.29 9.58
C ALA A 88 -4.24 0.13 10.05
N LEU A 89 -3.93 1.04 9.13
CA LEU A 89 -3.68 2.43 9.47
C LEU A 89 -4.93 3.10 10.03
N GLU A 90 -6.10 2.82 9.46
CA GLU A 90 -7.36 3.37 9.97
C GLU A 90 -7.64 2.87 11.40
N GLN A 91 -7.36 1.60 11.68
CA GLN A 91 -7.49 1.07 13.04
C GLN A 91 -6.57 1.81 14.03
N LEU A 92 -5.44 2.31 13.57
CA LEU A 92 -4.53 3.11 14.39
C LEU A 92 -4.91 4.59 14.46
N GLY A 93 -6.01 4.99 13.84
CA GLY A 93 -6.49 6.37 13.87
C GLY A 93 -5.91 7.26 12.79
N VAL A 94 -5.24 6.71 11.79
CA VAL A 94 -4.66 7.47 10.68
C VAL A 94 -5.70 7.65 9.58
N ASN A 95 -5.76 8.83 9.00
CA ASN A 95 -6.63 9.13 7.86
C ASN A 95 -5.93 8.68 6.58
N VAL A 96 -6.53 7.77 5.83
CA VAL A 96 -5.88 7.10 4.69
C VAL A 96 -6.76 7.15 3.45
N ARG A 97 -6.14 7.21 2.29
CA ARG A 97 -6.82 7.05 0.99
C ARG A 97 -6.06 6.04 0.16
N VAL A 98 -6.79 5.16 -0.52
CA VAL A 98 -6.21 4.21 -1.47
C VAL A 98 -6.46 4.72 -2.87
N GLN A 99 -5.42 4.76 -3.70
CA GLN A 99 -5.54 5.10 -5.11
C GLN A 99 -5.02 3.96 -5.96
N THR A 100 -5.71 3.66 -7.06
CA THR A 100 -5.35 2.57 -7.96
C THR A 100 -5.14 3.06 -9.39
N ALA A 101 -4.17 2.45 -10.07
CA ALA A 101 -3.88 2.77 -11.47
C ALA A 101 -5.02 2.33 -12.40
N ILE A 102 -5.67 1.22 -12.08
CA ILE A 102 -6.88 0.78 -12.78
C ILE A 102 -8.07 1.24 -11.96
N ALA A 103 -9.06 1.86 -12.62
CA ALA A 103 -10.22 2.40 -11.92
C ALA A 103 -11.03 1.30 -11.24
N MET A 104 -11.24 1.45 -9.94
CA MET A 104 -12.01 0.53 -9.10
C MET A 104 -12.85 1.36 -8.13
N HIS A 105 -13.75 2.16 -8.69
CA HIS A 105 -14.43 3.26 -7.97
C HIS A 105 -15.13 2.84 -6.69
N GLN A 106 -15.57 1.59 -6.58
CA GLN A 106 -16.28 1.12 -5.39
C GLN A 106 -15.35 0.84 -4.21
N ILE A 107 -14.06 0.69 -4.43
CA ILE A 107 -13.11 0.30 -3.38
C ILE A 107 -11.94 1.26 -3.21
N ALA A 108 -11.66 2.11 -4.21
CA ALA A 108 -10.52 3.00 -4.18
C ALA A 108 -10.74 4.18 -5.11
N GLU A 109 -9.97 5.24 -4.92
CA GLU A 109 -9.96 6.37 -5.84
C GLU A 109 -9.09 6.02 -7.04
N PRO A 110 -9.44 6.46 -8.26
CA PRO A 110 -8.49 6.37 -9.37
C PRO A 110 -7.27 7.23 -9.08
N TYR A 111 -6.10 6.75 -9.49
CA TYR A 111 -4.88 7.52 -9.28
C TYR A 111 -4.93 8.82 -10.08
N ILE A 112 -4.86 9.93 -9.38
CA ILE A 112 -4.72 11.27 -9.95
C ILE A 112 -3.67 11.99 -9.13
N ARG A 113 -2.56 12.38 -9.77
CA ARG A 113 -1.42 12.98 -9.08
C ARG A 113 -1.82 14.15 -8.18
N ASN A 114 -2.60 15.08 -8.71
CA ASN A 114 -2.98 16.27 -7.95
C ASN A 114 -3.83 15.95 -6.73
N LYS A 115 -4.68 14.93 -6.83
CA LYS A 115 -5.46 14.45 -5.68
C LYS A 115 -4.56 13.81 -4.62
N ALA A 116 -3.58 13.01 -5.06
CA ALA A 116 -2.63 12.41 -4.13
C ALA A 116 -1.87 13.49 -3.36
N VAL A 117 -1.37 14.50 -4.06
CA VAL A 117 -0.67 15.62 -3.44
C VAL A 117 -1.56 16.35 -2.43
N LEU A 118 -2.82 16.60 -2.80
CA LEU A 118 -3.78 17.26 -1.91
C LEU A 118 -4.00 16.46 -0.63
N HIS A 119 -4.17 15.13 -0.75
CA HIS A 119 -4.31 14.26 0.42
C HIS A 119 -3.10 14.37 1.33
N LEU A 120 -1.90 14.30 0.75
CA LEU A 120 -0.66 14.40 1.53
C LEU A 120 -0.56 15.74 2.26
N GLN A 121 -0.91 16.83 1.59
CA GLN A 121 -0.90 18.17 2.19
C GLN A 121 -1.87 18.28 3.36
N LYS A 122 -2.97 17.53 3.32
CA LYS A 122 -3.97 17.50 4.41
C LYS A 122 -3.63 16.49 5.51
N GLY A 123 -2.45 15.90 5.46
CA GLY A 123 -2.01 14.94 6.47
C GLY A 123 -2.60 13.55 6.33
N ARG A 124 -3.17 13.23 5.18
CA ARG A 124 -3.68 11.89 4.90
C ARG A 124 -2.56 11.04 4.29
N VAL A 125 -2.52 9.78 4.69
CA VAL A 125 -1.64 8.80 4.04
C VAL A 125 -2.30 8.36 2.73
N VAL A 126 -1.52 8.23 1.67
CA VAL A 126 -2.01 7.67 0.41
C VAL A 126 -1.31 6.35 0.17
N VAL A 127 -2.09 5.29 -0.02
CA VAL A 127 -1.57 3.96 -0.38
C VAL A 127 -1.90 3.69 -1.83
N PHE A 128 -0.87 3.40 -2.62
CA PHE A 128 -1.02 3.19 -4.06
C PHE A 128 -1.07 1.70 -4.38
N GLY A 129 -2.12 1.29 -5.07
CA GLY A 129 -2.29 -0.08 -5.54
C GLY A 129 -2.32 -0.15 -7.07
N CYS A 130 -2.38 -1.37 -7.61
CA CYS A 130 -2.36 -1.63 -9.05
C CYS A 130 -1.09 -1.15 -9.76
N GLY A 131 0.02 -0.99 -9.03
CA GLY A 131 1.31 -0.71 -9.63
C GLY A 131 1.97 -1.98 -10.16
N THR A 132 2.94 -1.84 -11.02
CA THR A 132 3.73 -2.97 -11.52
C THR A 132 5.12 -2.98 -10.95
#